data_184ee1b21ea8de6523aaa9f75d0660f8
#
_entry.id   184ee1b21ea8de6523aaa9f75d0660f8
#
_cell.length_a   1.000
_cell.length_b   1.000
_cell.length_c   1.000
_cell.angle_alpha   90.00
_cell.angle_beta   90.00
_cell.angle_gamma   90.00
#
_symmetry.space_group_name_H-M   'P 1'
#
loop_
_entity.id
_entity.type
_entity.pdbx_description
1 polymer ?
#
loop_
_entity_poly.entity_id
_entity_poly.type
_entity_poly.pdbx_seq_one_letter_code
_entity_poly.pdbx_strand_id
1 'polypeptide(L)'
;EISCSLVGSEMCIRDSLYNFKLVPSLTLGCGSWGGNSVSENVGVKHLINIKTVAERRENMLWFRAPEKVYFKKGCLPVALNELKTVLGKKKAFIVTDQFLYKNGYTKCITDKLDELGIVYTVFYDVAPDPTLACAKEGAKAMNLFEPDCIIAVGGGSAMDAGKIMWVMYEHPEVDFMDMAMRFMDIRKRIYTFPKMGEKAYFIAIPTSSGT
;
A
#
# COMPACT_ATOMS: atom_id res chain seq x y z
N GLU A 1 -7.76 -19.09 22.93
CA GLU A 1 -8.59 -17.89 22.72
C GLU A 1 -7.81 -16.90 21.88
N ILE A 2 -8.17 -16.80 20.61
CA ILE A 2 -7.68 -15.73 19.76
C ILE A 2 -8.74 -14.64 19.81
N SER A 3 -8.62 -13.73 20.78
CA SER A 3 -9.40 -12.51 20.76
C SER A 3 -8.76 -11.57 19.74
N CYS A 4 -9.23 -11.59 18.51
CA CYS A 4 -8.98 -10.50 17.58
C CYS A 4 -9.87 -9.34 18.00
N SER A 5 -9.29 -8.33 18.64
CA SER A 5 -9.98 -7.07 18.85
C SER A 5 -10.22 -6.41 17.50
N LEU A 6 -11.40 -5.81 17.33
CA LEU A 6 -11.91 -5.21 16.09
C LEU A 6 -11.11 -4.00 15.56
N VAL A 7 -9.97 -3.69 16.16
CA VAL A 7 -9.12 -2.57 15.78
C VAL A 7 -7.80 -3.14 15.24
N GLY A 8 -7.66 -3.17 13.94
CA GLY A 8 -6.49 -3.73 13.26
C GLY A 8 -6.77 -5.00 12.44
N SER A 9 -8.03 -5.25 12.12
CA SER A 9 -8.50 -6.54 11.61
C SER A 9 -8.24 -6.84 10.14
N GLU A 10 -7.84 -5.89 9.32
CA GLU A 10 -7.60 -6.18 7.89
C GLU A 10 -6.44 -7.16 7.68
N MET A 11 -5.39 -7.05 8.48
CA MET A 11 -4.26 -7.97 8.40
C MET A 11 -4.63 -9.37 8.91
N CYS A 12 -5.46 -9.44 9.97
CA CYS A 12 -5.94 -10.72 10.50
C CYS A 12 -6.95 -11.40 9.57
N ILE A 13 -7.85 -10.65 8.92
CA ILE A 13 -8.82 -11.21 7.95
C ILE A 13 -8.10 -11.74 6.72
N ARG A 14 -7.13 -11.01 6.18
CA ARG A 14 -6.32 -11.48 5.05
C ARG A 14 -5.50 -12.70 5.40
N ASP A 15 -4.83 -12.69 6.55
CA ASP A 15 -4.01 -13.82 7.00
C ASP A 15 -4.87 -15.05 7.31
N SER A 16 -6.03 -14.89 7.92
CA SER A 16 -6.94 -16.00 8.21
C SER A 16 -7.52 -16.60 6.94
N LEU A 17 -7.94 -15.78 5.98
CA LEU A 17 -8.54 -16.23 4.74
C LEU A 17 -7.55 -17.00 3.84
N TYR A 18 -6.31 -16.53 3.77
CA TYR A 18 -5.32 -17.08 2.85
C TYR A 18 -4.38 -18.10 3.50
N ASN A 19 -4.03 -17.91 4.77
CA ASN A 19 -3.05 -18.76 5.45
C ASN A 19 -3.67 -19.97 6.11
N PHE A 20 -4.90 -19.86 6.63
CA PHE A 20 -5.52 -20.92 7.43
C PHE A 20 -6.62 -21.69 6.72
N LYS A 21 -7.02 -21.29 5.51
CA LYS A 21 -8.17 -21.87 4.79
C LYS A 21 -9.47 -21.82 5.60
N LEU A 22 -9.63 -20.87 6.49
CA LEU A 22 -10.85 -20.68 7.23
C LEU A 22 -11.86 -19.97 6.33
N VAL A 23 -13.09 -20.46 6.32
CA VAL A 23 -14.18 -19.79 5.61
C VAL A 23 -14.67 -18.67 6.52
N PRO A 24 -14.64 -17.39 6.05
CA PRO A 24 -15.23 -16.31 6.83
C PRO A 24 -16.72 -16.57 7.01
N SER A 25 -17.20 -16.49 8.24
CA SER A 25 -18.61 -16.60 8.54
C SER A 25 -19.08 -15.37 9.29
N LEU A 26 -20.14 -14.75 8.79
CA LEU A 26 -20.89 -13.73 9.52
C LEU A 26 -22.17 -14.40 10.01
N THR A 27 -22.27 -14.66 11.30
CA THR A 27 -23.47 -15.22 11.91
C THR A 27 -24.25 -14.10 12.58
N LEU A 28 -25.37 -13.73 11.99
CA LEU A 28 -26.35 -12.84 12.61
C LEU A 28 -27.39 -13.72 13.35
N GLY A 29 -27.13 -13.98 14.60
CA GLY A 29 -28.00 -14.78 15.43
C GLY A 29 -28.27 -14.12 16.78
N CYS A 30 -29.30 -14.60 17.48
CA CYS A 30 -29.63 -14.13 18.83
C CYS A 30 -28.55 -14.50 19.88
N GLY A 31 -27.52 -15.20 19.48
CA GLY A 31 -26.50 -15.76 20.37
C GLY A 31 -27.13 -16.69 21.45
N SER A 32 -26.40 -16.87 22.55
CA SER A 32 -26.86 -17.69 23.68
C SER A 32 -28.11 -17.13 24.39
N TRP A 33 -28.41 -15.85 24.23
CA TRP A 33 -29.58 -15.19 24.83
C TRP A 33 -30.89 -15.52 24.16
N GLY A 34 -30.88 -15.95 22.90
CA GLY A 34 -32.07 -16.37 22.17
C GLY A 34 -32.54 -17.79 22.47
N GLY A 35 -31.83 -18.54 23.30
CA GLY A 35 -32.14 -19.95 23.60
C GLY A 35 -31.99 -20.90 22.40
N ASN A 36 -31.45 -20.41 21.30
CA ASN A 36 -31.21 -21.19 20.09
C ASN A 36 -29.77 -21.68 20.07
N SER A 37 -29.60 -22.99 20.00
CA SER A 37 -28.30 -23.63 19.82
C SER A 37 -27.88 -23.80 18.37
N VAL A 38 -28.82 -23.58 17.43
CA VAL A 38 -28.60 -23.74 15.98
C VAL A 38 -29.46 -22.74 15.22
N SER A 39 -28.87 -22.10 14.19
CA SER A 39 -29.55 -21.14 13.29
C SER A 39 -30.01 -21.75 11.96
N GLU A 40 -29.87 -23.06 11.78
CA GLU A 40 -30.21 -23.84 10.59
C GLU A 40 -30.94 -25.14 10.95
N ASN A 41 -31.45 -25.87 9.97
CA ASN A 41 -32.07 -27.14 10.20
C ASN A 41 -31.12 -28.13 10.87
N VAL A 42 -31.55 -28.79 11.96
CA VAL A 42 -30.78 -29.77 12.69
C VAL A 42 -30.49 -30.98 11.82
N GLY A 43 -29.25 -31.28 11.60
CA GLY A 43 -28.77 -32.44 10.84
C GLY A 43 -27.71 -33.20 11.60
N VAL A 44 -27.18 -34.27 11.02
CA VAL A 44 -26.17 -35.13 11.61
C VAL A 44 -24.92 -34.35 12.12
N LYS A 45 -24.53 -33.29 11.42
CA LYS A 45 -23.40 -32.42 11.81
C LYS A 45 -23.56 -31.78 13.20
N HIS A 46 -24.81 -31.59 13.68
CA HIS A 46 -25.11 -31.01 14.99
C HIS A 46 -24.99 -31.99 16.14
N LEU A 47 -24.91 -33.30 15.83
CA LEU A 47 -24.70 -34.38 16.78
C LEU A 47 -23.22 -34.73 16.94
N ILE A 48 -22.36 -34.13 16.11
CA ILE A 48 -20.94 -34.40 16.09
C ILE A 48 -20.18 -33.19 16.68
N ASN A 49 -19.28 -33.44 17.59
CA ASN A 49 -18.38 -32.41 18.09
C ASN A 49 -17.25 -32.16 17.05
N ILE A 50 -17.45 -31.19 16.19
CA ILE A 50 -16.47 -30.83 15.15
C ILE A 50 -15.42 -29.89 15.75
N LYS A 51 -14.17 -30.31 15.76
CA LYS A 51 -13.04 -29.45 16.10
C LYS A 51 -12.31 -29.05 14.83
N THR A 52 -12.15 -27.77 14.63
CA THR A 52 -11.34 -27.24 13.51
C THR A 52 -9.89 -27.09 13.97
N VAL A 53 -8.99 -27.81 13.33
CA VAL A 53 -7.54 -27.61 13.51
C VAL A 53 -7.06 -26.73 12.36
N ALA A 54 -6.60 -25.54 12.70
CA ALA A 54 -6.06 -24.59 11.74
C ALA A 54 -4.53 -24.62 11.82
N GLU A 55 -3.89 -25.05 10.75
CA GLU A 55 -2.44 -25.03 10.62
C GLU A 55 -2.03 -23.89 9.69
N ARG A 56 -1.07 -23.08 10.13
CA ARG A 56 -0.48 -22.05 9.29
C ARG A 56 0.34 -22.73 8.20
N ARG A 57 0.03 -22.43 6.94
CA ARG A 57 0.91 -22.77 5.83
C ARG A 57 1.92 -21.65 5.64
N GLU A 58 3.18 -21.98 5.56
CA GLU A 58 4.21 -21.03 5.20
C GLU A 58 4.01 -20.60 3.73
N ASN A 59 3.57 -19.34 3.55
CA ASN A 59 3.36 -18.77 2.23
C ASN A 59 4.50 -17.84 1.82
N MET A 60 5.39 -17.49 2.75
CA MET A 60 6.47 -16.56 2.54
C MET A 60 7.79 -17.17 2.98
N LEU A 61 8.61 -17.54 2.01
CA LEU A 61 9.96 -18.05 2.25
C LEU A 61 11.02 -16.94 2.30
N TRP A 62 10.61 -15.69 2.00
CA TRP A 62 11.52 -14.56 1.98
C TRP A 62 10.79 -13.26 2.34
N PHE A 63 11.54 -12.34 2.90
CA PHE A 63 11.11 -10.98 3.25
C PHE A 63 12.00 -9.98 2.51
N ARG A 64 11.37 -8.98 1.88
CA ARG A 64 12.07 -7.89 1.21
C ARG A 64 11.72 -6.57 1.89
N ALA A 65 12.73 -5.90 2.41
CA ALA A 65 12.63 -4.56 2.97
C ALA A 65 13.12 -3.51 1.95
N PRO A 66 12.76 -2.24 2.11
CA PRO A 66 13.40 -1.15 1.38
C PRO A 66 14.90 -1.13 1.64
N GLU A 67 15.67 -0.69 0.66
CA GLU A 67 17.13 -0.60 0.77
C GLU A 67 17.57 0.33 1.92
N LYS A 68 16.84 1.44 2.11
CA LYS A 68 17.07 2.39 3.19
C LYS A 68 15.78 2.79 3.87
N VAL A 69 15.80 2.86 5.21
CA VAL A 69 14.72 3.38 6.03
C VAL A 69 15.30 4.42 6.98
N TYR A 70 14.81 5.66 6.87
CA TYR A 70 15.16 6.74 7.80
C TYR A 70 14.09 6.82 8.88
N PHE A 71 14.47 6.56 10.12
CA PHE A 71 13.55 6.51 11.25
C PHE A 71 14.11 7.29 12.43
N LYS A 72 13.92 8.60 12.43
CA LYS A 72 14.24 9.49 13.55
C LYS A 72 13.60 10.85 13.32
N LYS A 73 13.20 11.55 14.39
CA LYS A 73 12.79 12.96 14.29
C LYS A 73 13.91 13.80 13.63
N GLY A 74 13.57 14.54 12.59
CA GLY A 74 14.51 15.40 11.86
C GLY A 74 15.34 14.66 10.79
N CYS A 75 15.05 13.40 10.45
CA CYS A 75 15.79 12.68 9.42
C CYS A 75 15.44 13.11 7.98
N LEU A 76 14.26 13.74 7.76
CA LEU A 76 13.79 14.10 6.43
C LEU A 76 14.79 14.99 5.63
N PRO A 77 15.34 16.08 6.17
CA PRO A 77 16.32 16.88 5.45
C PRO A 77 17.58 16.08 5.06
N VAL A 78 17.99 15.13 5.91
CA VAL A 78 19.15 14.26 5.63
C VAL A 78 18.84 13.31 4.47
N ALA A 79 17.67 12.68 4.51
CA ALA A 79 17.21 11.78 3.44
C ALA A 79 17.10 12.50 2.09
N LEU A 80 16.53 13.72 2.09
CA LEU A 80 16.40 14.52 0.87
C LEU A 80 17.77 15.00 0.35
N ASN A 81 18.72 15.28 1.24
CA ASN A 81 20.06 15.68 0.84
C ASN A 81 20.77 14.59 0.03
N GLU A 82 20.52 13.31 0.34
CA GLU A 82 21.10 12.19 -0.43
C GLU A 82 20.63 12.16 -1.89
N LEU A 83 19.44 12.69 -2.20
CA LEU A 83 18.97 12.79 -3.58
C LEU A 83 19.98 13.53 -4.48
N LYS A 84 20.58 14.59 -3.95
CA LYS A 84 21.57 15.37 -4.68
C LYS A 84 22.98 14.78 -4.55
N THR A 85 23.41 14.50 -3.32
CA THR A 85 24.80 14.19 -3.02
C THR A 85 25.22 12.77 -3.37
N VAL A 86 24.30 11.82 -3.24
CA VAL A 86 24.56 10.39 -3.48
C VAL A 86 23.95 9.92 -4.80
N LEU A 87 22.68 10.27 -5.03
CA LEU A 87 21.91 9.76 -6.16
C LEU A 87 21.94 10.68 -7.39
N GLY A 88 22.45 11.92 -7.25
CA GLY A 88 22.62 12.87 -8.36
C GLY A 88 21.29 13.27 -9.04
N LYS A 89 20.16 13.19 -8.33
CA LYS A 89 18.83 13.47 -8.88
C LYS A 89 18.63 14.96 -9.12
N LYS A 90 17.84 15.28 -10.17
CA LYS A 90 17.65 16.66 -10.66
C LYS A 90 16.20 17.08 -10.77
N LYS A 91 15.30 16.12 -10.96
CA LYS A 91 13.85 16.38 -11.18
C LYS A 91 13.00 15.52 -10.26
N ALA A 92 12.32 16.11 -9.31
CA ALA A 92 11.46 15.42 -8.36
C ALA A 92 9.97 15.59 -8.68
N PHE A 93 9.20 14.51 -8.70
CA PHE A 93 7.75 14.54 -8.83
C PHE A 93 7.13 14.19 -7.48
N ILE A 94 6.43 15.14 -6.88
CA ILE A 94 5.80 14.96 -5.56
C ILE A 94 4.36 14.53 -5.75
N VAL A 95 3.97 13.41 -5.14
CA VAL A 95 2.59 12.91 -5.13
C VAL A 95 2.03 13.05 -3.72
N THR A 96 0.91 13.74 -3.58
CA THR A 96 0.28 14.00 -2.28
C THR A 96 -1.24 14.22 -2.43
N ASP A 97 -1.93 14.42 -1.34
CA ASP A 97 -3.34 14.82 -1.33
C ASP A 97 -3.51 16.34 -1.18
N GLN A 98 -4.73 16.81 -1.46
CA GLN A 98 -5.06 18.23 -1.39
C GLN A 98 -4.94 18.80 0.03
N PHE A 99 -5.24 17.99 1.06
CA PHE A 99 -5.19 18.45 2.44
C PHE A 99 -3.75 18.77 2.84
N LEU A 100 -2.82 17.86 2.61
CA LEU A 100 -1.41 18.05 2.94
C LEU A 100 -0.80 19.22 2.15
N TYR A 101 -1.15 19.32 0.87
CA TYR A 101 -0.65 20.41 0.03
C TYR A 101 -1.16 21.78 0.47
N LYS A 102 -2.48 21.95 0.62
CA LYS A 102 -3.10 23.24 0.99
C LYS A 102 -2.71 23.71 2.40
N ASN A 103 -2.49 22.79 3.32
CA ASN A 103 -2.06 23.12 4.69
C ASN A 103 -0.54 23.27 4.83
N GLY A 104 0.22 23.18 3.74
CA GLY A 104 1.66 23.44 3.72
C GLY A 104 2.54 22.35 4.33
N TYR A 105 2.00 21.13 4.55
CA TYR A 105 2.81 20.03 5.07
C TYR A 105 3.91 19.56 4.11
N THR A 106 3.76 19.82 2.82
CA THR A 106 4.77 19.52 1.81
C THR A 106 5.88 20.59 1.73
N LYS A 107 5.68 21.73 2.41
CA LYS A 107 6.61 22.86 2.31
C LYS A 107 8.03 22.52 2.77
N CYS A 108 8.17 21.74 3.82
CA CYS A 108 9.50 21.32 4.29
C CYS A 108 10.28 20.48 3.25
N ILE A 109 9.56 19.82 2.33
CA ILE A 109 10.15 19.05 1.24
C ILE A 109 10.50 19.98 0.10
N THR A 110 9.57 20.86 -0.33
CA THR A 110 9.79 21.78 -1.45
C THR A 110 10.90 22.78 -1.13
N ASP A 111 10.91 23.37 0.07
CA ASP A 111 11.97 24.29 0.50
C ASP A 111 13.34 23.59 0.46
N LYS A 112 13.40 22.30 0.85
CA LYS A 112 14.66 21.54 0.79
C LYS A 112 15.07 21.20 -0.64
N LEU A 113 14.14 20.90 -1.52
CA LEU A 113 14.42 20.67 -2.94
C LEU A 113 14.93 21.95 -3.62
N ASP A 114 14.35 23.12 -3.27
CA ASP A 114 14.82 24.43 -3.74
C ASP A 114 16.26 24.70 -3.29
N GLU A 115 16.56 24.46 -2.00
CA GLU A 115 17.93 24.58 -1.46
C GLU A 115 18.92 23.69 -2.22
N LEU A 116 18.50 22.49 -2.59
CA LEU A 116 19.34 21.54 -3.32
C LEU A 116 19.41 21.84 -4.83
N GLY A 117 18.61 22.79 -5.34
CA GLY A 117 18.51 23.07 -6.76
C GLY A 117 17.93 21.91 -7.58
N ILE A 118 17.02 21.16 -6.99
CA ILE A 118 16.27 20.08 -7.64
C ILE A 118 14.94 20.67 -8.13
N VAL A 119 14.70 20.62 -9.43
CA VAL A 119 13.43 21.07 -10.02
C VAL A 119 12.34 20.10 -9.63
N TYR A 120 11.16 20.59 -9.23
CA TYR A 120 10.07 19.73 -8.84
C TYR A 120 8.72 20.18 -9.40
N THR A 121 7.80 19.23 -9.45
CA THR A 121 6.37 19.49 -9.67
C THR A 121 5.56 18.72 -8.64
N VAL A 122 4.37 19.21 -8.31
CA VAL A 122 3.50 18.62 -7.28
C VAL A 122 2.19 18.18 -7.90
N PHE A 123 1.88 16.91 -7.79
CA PHE A 123 0.58 16.34 -8.09
C PHE A 123 -0.16 16.13 -6.77
N TYR A 124 -1.17 16.94 -6.50
CA TYR A 124 -1.88 16.99 -5.21
C TYR A 124 -3.34 16.53 -5.30
N ASP A 125 -3.79 16.03 -6.44
CA ASP A 125 -5.18 15.62 -6.67
C ASP A 125 -5.45 14.14 -6.33
N VAL A 126 -4.69 13.58 -5.40
CA VAL A 126 -4.96 12.22 -4.92
C VAL A 126 -6.12 12.24 -3.94
N ALA A 127 -7.24 11.62 -4.31
CA ALA A 127 -8.38 11.42 -3.44
C ALA A 127 -8.15 10.24 -2.46
N PRO A 128 -8.87 10.18 -1.33
CA PRO A 128 -9.00 8.95 -0.57
C PRO A 128 -9.50 7.83 -1.51
N ASP A 129 -8.94 6.62 -1.38
CA ASP A 129 -9.19 5.50 -2.30
C ASP A 129 -8.95 5.87 -3.77
N PRO A 130 -7.69 6.04 -4.17
CA PRO A 130 -7.33 6.57 -5.48
C PRO A 130 -7.82 5.66 -6.61
N THR A 131 -8.46 6.29 -7.59
CA THR A 131 -8.95 5.58 -8.78
C THR A 131 -7.83 5.35 -9.80
N LEU A 132 -8.04 4.36 -10.68
CA LEU A 132 -7.15 4.14 -11.82
C LEU A 132 -7.07 5.36 -12.76
N ALA A 133 -8.15 6.15 -12.86
CA ALA A 133 -8.17 7.38 -13.63
C ALA A 133 -7.17 8.41 -13.06
N CYS A 134 -7.19 8.63 -11.75
CA CYS A 134 -6.22 9.50 -11.06
C CYS A 134 -4.77 9.04 -11.30
N ALA A 135 -4.51 7.73 -11.21
CA ALA A 135 -3.18 7.19 -11.47
C ALA A 135 -2.72 7.42 -12.93
N LYS A 136 -3.64 7.28 -13.90
CA LYS A 136 -3.35 7.56 -15.31
C LYS A 136 -3.06 9.04 -15.56
N GLU A 137 -3.76 9.95 -14.90
CA GLU A 137 -3.50 11.39 -14.98
C GLU A 137 -2.14 11.76 -14.40
N GLY A 138 -1.81 11.21 -13.23
CA GLY A 138 -0.49 11.40 -12.63
C GLY A 138 0.64 10.83 -13.50
N ALA A 139 0.45 9.66 -14.08
CA ALA A 139 1.43 9.07 -15.00
C ALA A 139 1.62 9.92 -16.27
N LYS A 140 0.54 10.52 -16.82
CA LYS A 140 0.66 11.48 -17.92
C LYS A 140 1.46 12.72 -17.53
N ALA A 141 1.20 13.27 -16.32
CA ALA A 141 1.97 14.39 -15.81
C ALA A 141 3.45 14.03 -15.61
N MET A 142 3.76 12.81 -15.14
CA MET A 142 5.13 12.31 -15.05
C MET A 142 5.80 12.21 -16.42
N ASN A 143 5.09 11.70 -17.44
CA ASN A 143 5.64 11.61 -18.80
C ASN A 143 5.95 12.98 -19.42
N LEU A 144 5.21 14.04 -19.05
CA LEU A 144 5.48 15.41 -19.51
C LEU A 144 6.66 16.04 -18.75
N PHE A 145 6.77 15.76 -17.47
CA PHE A 145 7.80 16.34 -16.62
C PHE A 145 9.14 15.57 -16.68
N GLU A 146 9.08 14.27 -16.93
CA GLU A 146 10.23 13.34 -16.96
C GLU A 146 11.04 13.37 -15.67
N PRO A 147 10.45 13.00 -14.51
CA PRO A 147 11.16 12.97 -13.24
C PRO A 147 12.20 11.85 -13.19
N ASP A 148 13.29 12.08 -12.50
CA ASP A 148 14.27 11.07 -12.10
C ASP A 148 14.13 10.63 -10.64
N CYS A 149 13.20 11.27 -9.90
CA CYS A 149 12.80 10.92 -8.55
C CYS A 149 11.32 11.17 -8.33
N ILE A 150 10.65 10.27 -7.64
CA ILE A 150 9.24 10.38 -7.23
C ILE A 150 9.18 10.36 -5.71
N ILE A 151 8.50 11.33 -5.11
CA ILE A 151 8.33 11.47 -3.67
C ILE A 151 6.84 11.38 -3.33
N ALA A 152 6.38 10.25 -2.82
CA ALA A 152 5.01 10.07 -2.37
C ALA A 152 4.88 10.45 -0.89
N VAL A 153 4.05 11.45 -0.60
CA VAL A 153 3.88 12.02 0.75
C VAL A 153 2.43 11.91 1.16
N GLY A 154 2.14 11.20 2.22
CA GLY A 154 0.78 11.09 2.72
C GLY A 154 0.48 9.77 3.44
N GLY A 155 -0.80 9.46 3.54
CA GLY A 155 -1.27 8.17 3.98
C GLY A 155 -1.15 7.08 2.91
N GLY A 156 -1.76 5.92 3.16
CA GLY A 156 -1.77 4.80 2.21
C GLY A 156 -2.18 5.22 0.80
N SER A 157 -3.26 6.00 0.67
CA SER A 157 -3.79 6.44 -0.63
C SER A 157 -2.76 7.19 -1.49
N ALA A 158 -2.04 8.15 -0.91
CA ALA A 158 -1.03 8.90 -1.64
C ALA A 158 0.17 8.03 -2.04
N MET A 159 0.60 7.15 -1.13
CA MET A 159 1.72 6.23 -1.40
C MET A 159 1.35 5.18 -2.46
N ASP A 160 0.14 4.63 -2.40
CA ASP A 160 -0.30 3.62 -3.37
C ASP A 160 -0.55 4.24 -4.75
N ALA A 161 -1.18 5.42 -4.81
CA ALA A 161 -1.28 6.18 -6.05
C ALA A 161 0.09 6.45 -6.67
N GLY A 162 1.04 6.93 -5.87
CA GLY A 162 2.41 7.19 -6.30
C GLY A 162 3.11 5.95 -6.87
N LYS A 163 2.94 4.78 -6.23
CA LYS A 163 3.50 3.51 -6.72
C LYS A 163 2.88 3.08 -8.06
N ILE A 164 1.56 3.21 -8.19
CA ILE A 164 0.87 2.86 -9.45
C ILE A 164 1.31 3.81 -10.57
N MET A 165 1.37 5.12 -10.30
CA MET A 165 1.88 6.11 -11.24
C MET A 165 3.31 5.80 -11.66
N TRP A 166 4.16 5.42 -10.71
CA TRP A 166 5.55 5.02 -10.95
C TRP A 166 5.65 3.81 -11.90
N VAL A 167 4.86 2.75 -11.65
CA VAL A 167 4.81 1.59 -12.55
C VAL A 167 4.38 2.01 -13.95
N MET A 168 3.31 2.80 -14.09
CA MET A 168 2.83 3.26 -15.40
C MET A 168 3.82 4.17 -16.13
N TYR A 169 4.63 4.92 -15.38
CA TYR A 169 5.68 5.79 -15.94
C TYR A 169 6.89 5.00 -16.44
N GLU A 170 7.34 4.00 -15.66
CA GLU A 170 8.49 3.19 -16.06
C GLU A 170 8.13 2.11 -17.08
N HIS A 171 6.96 1.50 -16.93
CA HIS A 171 6.49 0.35 -17.67
C HIS A 171 5.07 0.56 -18.24
N PRO A 172 4.93 1.42 -19.24
CA PRO A 172 3.62 1.71 -19.85
C PRO A 172 3.01 0.49 -20.57
N GLU A 173 3.81 -0.53 -20.86
CA GLU A 173 3.39 -1.79 -21.47
C GLU A 173 2.65 -2.72 -20.51
N VAL A 174 2.73 -2.48 -19.21
CA VAL A 174 2.15 -3.36 -18.19
C VAL A 174 0.66 -3.08 -18.03
N ASP A 175 -0.16 -4.12 -18.16
CA ASP A 175 -1.58 -4.03 -17.85
C ASP A 175 -1.81 -4.03 -16.33
N PHE A 176 -2.40 -2.94 -15.84
CA PHE A 176 -2.74 -2.80 -14.43
C PHE A 176 -3.70 -3.89 -13.94
N MET A 177 -4.67 -4.31 -14.78
CA MET A 177 -5.62 -5.35 -14.41
C MET A 177 -4.93 -6.70 -14.21
N ASP A 178 -3.95 -7.01 -15.02
CA ASP A 178 -3.11 -8.20 -14.85
C ASP A 178 -2.33 -8.20 -13.54
N MET A 179 -1.78 -7.05 -13.15
CA MET A 179 -1.10 -6.89 -11.85
C MET A 179 -2.07 -7.05 -10.68
N ALA A 180 -3.22 -6.37 -10.73
CA ALA A 180 -4.21 -6.38 -9.67
C ALA A 180 -4.84 -7.76 -9.46
N MET A 181 -5.24 -8.42 -10.55
CA MET A 181 -5.85 -9.76 -10.50
C MET A 181 -4.92 -10.81 -9.90
N ARG A 182 -3.61 -10.70 -10.18
CA ARG A 182 -2.62 -11.67 -9.71
C ARG A 182 -2.15 -11.43 -8.27
N PHE A 183 -2.32 -10.22 -7.77
CA PHE A 183 -2.08 -9.92 -6.37
C PHE A 183 -3.13 -10.56 -5.46
N MET A 184 -4.34 -10.78 -5.95
CA MET A 184 -5.44 -11.39 -5.18
C MET A 184 -5.27 -12.89 -4.96
N ASP A 185 -4.48 -13.60 -5.76
CA ASP A 185 -4.20 -15.03 -5.57
C ASP A 185 -2.73 -15.30 -5.22
N ILE A 186 -2.42 -15.26 -3.95
CA ILE A 186 -1.07 -15.52 -3.41
C ILE A 186 -0.55 -16.91 -3.81
N ARG A 187 -1.45 -17.87 -4.06
CA ARG A 187 -1.08 -19.26 -4.40
C ARG A 187 -0.71 -19.45 -5.86
N LYS A 188 -1.10 -18.52 -6.72
CA LYS A 188 -0.87 -18.58 -8.17
C LYS A 188 0.00 -17.43 -8.66
N ARG A 189 0.97 -16.97 -7.89
CA ARG A 189 1.91 -15.95 -8.34
C ARG A 189 2.77 -16.46 -9.49
N ILE A 190 2.21 -16.36 -10.68
CA ILE A 190 2.92 -16.62 -11.95
C ILE A 190 3.45 -15.29 -12.52
N TYR A 191 2.99 -14.14 -11.97
CA TYR A 191 3.36 -12.83 -12.50
C TYR A 191 4.74 -12.40 -11.99
N THR A 192 5.62 -12.12 -12.91
CA THR A 192 6.91 -11.49 -12.61
C THR A 192 6.73 -9.99 -12.73
N PHE A 193 6.87 -9.28 -11.61
CA PHE A 193 6.86 -7.82 -11.64
C PHE A 193 8.06 -7.30 -12.40
N PRO A 194 7.89 -6.22 -13.21
CA PRO A 194 9.00 -5.60 -13.90
C PRO A 194 10.02 -5.05 -12.90
N LYS A 195 11.25 -4.89 -13.34
CA LYS A 195 12.30 -4.27 -12.54
C LYS A 195 12.03 -2.77 -12.47
N MET A 196 11.83 -2.27 -11.26
CA MET A 196 11.54 -0.86 -11.00
C MET A 196 12.81 -0.08 -10.63
N GLY A 197 12.78 1.25 -10.82
CA GLY A 197 13.83 2.16 -10.39
C GLY A 197 14.89 2.46 -11.44
N GLU A 198 14.63 2.13 -12.71
CA GLU A 198 15.55 2.44 -13.82
C GLU A 198 15.40 3.88 -14.31
N LYS A 199 14.17 4.39 -14.44
CA LYS A 199 13.90 5.77 -14.82
C LYS A 199 13.87 6.70 -13.62
N ALA A 200 13.16 6.33 -12.56
CA ALA A 200 12.95 7.19 -11.40
C ALA A 200 13.14 6.45 -10.07
N TYR A 201 13.83 7.07 -9.14
CA TYR A 201 13.97 6.58 -7.77
C TYR A 201 12.72 6.92 -6.97
N PHE A 202 12.17 5.95 -6.21
CA PHE A 202 10.93 6.15 -5.45
C PHE A 202 11.19 6.31 -3.96
N ILE A 203 10.60 7.35 -3.37
CA ILE A 203 10.64 7.62 -1.93
C ILE A 203 9.22 7.69 -1.40
N ALA A 204 8.96 6.99 -0.31
CA ALA A 204 7.70 7.06 0.43
C ALA A 204 7.91 7.80 1.76
N ILE A 205 7.09 8.81 2.02
CA ILE A 205 7.08 9.58 3.26
C ILE A 205 5.69 9.44 3.90
N PRO A 206 5.51 8.44 4.79
CA PRO A 206 4.23 8.22 5.43
C PRO A 206 3.91 9.32 6.44
N THR A 207 2.66 9.78 6.44
CA THR A 207 2.13 10.76 7.42
C THR A 207 1.15 10.12 8.40
N SER A 208 0.76 8.86 8.18
CA SER A 208 -0.09 8.07 9.07
C SER A 208 0.65 6.83 9.57
N SER A 209 0.39 6.43 10.81
CA SER A 209 1.01 5.28 11.48
C SER A 209 0.14 4.02 11.44
N GLY A 210 -0.52 3.80 10.36
CA GLY A 210 -1.44 2.70 10.15
C GLY A 210 -2.85 3.17 9.82
N THR A 211 -3.64 2.28 9.28
CA THR A 211 -5.06 2.48 8.94
C THR A 211 -5.90 1.42 9.63
#